data_dae97b9e3ae2910610da72dfe171e36e
#
_entry.id   dae97b9e3ae2910610da72dfe171e36e
#
_cell.length_a   1.000
_cell.length_b   1.000
_cell.length_c   1.000
_cell.angle_alpha   90.00
_cell.angle_beta   90.00
_cell.angle_gamma   90.00
#
_symmetry.space_group_name_H-M   'P 1'
#
loop_
_entity.id
_entity.type
_entity.pdbx_description
1 polymer ?
#
loop_
_entity_poly.entity_id
_entity_poly.type
_entity_poly.pdbx_seq_one_letter_code
_entity_poly.pdbx_strand_id
1 'polypeptide(L)'
;IQDKLKKAKCIPIVNELNEVVDYANQLRFHHIPLIQPVLDGNELEYITDCVNTGWISSQGKYVNLFEEIFLEYTGGNSACAVSNGTVALHLALIALGIKPGDEVIVPNLTFAAPVNAIIYSGATPVLIDVNKNTMSLDVDELQNAITEKTTAIIPVHLYGHPAPMKEIMEIAKSNNLIVIEDCAEALGSFYDDKHVGTYGDAGTFSFFGNKTITTGEGGMIIFKDKLVFEHAKVL
;
A
#
# COMPACT_ATOMS: atom_id res chain seq x y z
N ILE A 1 -36.47 9.83 -12.65
CA ILE A 1 -35.59 8.67 -12.88
C ILE A 1 -36.04 7.48 -12.01
N GLN A 2 -36.24 7.63 -10.68
CA GLN A 2 -36.67 6.56 -9.78
C GLN A 2 -37.96 5.86 -10.26
N ASP A 3 -38.98 6.60 -10.68
CA ASP A 3 -40.22 6.01 -11.17
C ASP A 3 -40.06 5.27 -12.50
N LYS A 4 -39.12 5.70 -13.35
CA LYS A 4 -38.77 5.01 -14.58
C LYS A 4 -37.98 3.72 -14.31
N LEU A 5 -37.11 3.71 -13.30
CA LEU A 5 -36.36 2.51 -12.89
C LEU A 5 -37.24 1.42 -12.26
N LYS A 6 -38.44 1.75 -11.76
CA LYS A 6 -39.44 0.75 -11.36
C LYS A 6 -39.98 -0.08 -12.55
N LYS A 7 -39.91 0.48 -13.75
CA LYS A 7 -40.45 -0.12 -14.98
C LYS A 7 -39.37 -0.66 -15.93
N ALA A 8 -38.13 -0.20 -15.80
CA ALA A 8 -37.01 -0.61 -16.65
C ALA A 8 -35.79 -0.96 -15.81
N LYS A 9 -35.12 -2.06 -16.12
CA LYS A 9 -33.90 -2.49 -15.42
C LYS A 9 -32.72 -1.54 -15.64
N CYS A 10 -32.74 -0.78 -16.75
CA CYS A 10 -31.69 0.14 -17.15
C CYS A 10 -32.30 1.27 -17.98
N ILE A 11 -31.84 2.50 -17.77
CA ILE A 11 -32.26 3.69 -18.52
C ILE A 11 -30.98 4.33 -19.09
N PRO A 12 -30.84 4.49 -20.42
CA PRO A 12 -29.72 5.20 -20.98
C PRO A 12 -29.76 6.68 -20.62
N ILE A 13 -28.58 7.25 -20.34
CA ILE A 13 -28.36 8.69 -20.19
C ILE A 13 -27.74 9.17 -21.50
N VAL A 14 -28.35 10.19 -22.11
CA VAL A 14 -27.89 10.74 -23.39
C VAL A 14 -27.46 12.18 -23.22
N ASN A 15 -26.50 12.63 -24.05
CA ASN A 15 -26.09 14.01 -24.17
C ASN A 15 -27.06 14.83 -25.04
N GLU A 16 -26.79 16.11 -25.27
CA GLU A 16 -27.59 16.99 -26.11
C GLU A 16 -27.67 16.56 -27.58
N LEU A 17 -26.76 15.72 -28.05
CA LEU A 17 -26.71 15.13 -29.38
C LEU A 17 -27.45 13.80 -29.48
N ASN A 18 -28.14 13.37 -28.41
CA ASN A 18 -28.83 12.10 -28.30
C ASN A 18 -27.91 10.85 -28.33
N GLU A 19 -26.64 11.01 -28.06
CA GLU A 19 -25.68 9.91 -27.94
C GLU A 19 -25.71 9.36 -26.51
N VAL A 20 -25.68 8.04 -26.36
CA VAL A 20 -25.64 7.39 -25.05
C VAL A 20 -24.27 7.61 -24.42
N VAL A 21 -24.23 8.36 -23.34
CA VAL A 21 -23.00 8.67 -22.59
C VAL A 21 -22.88 7.90 -21.29
N ASP A 22 -24.02 7.36 -20.79
CA ASP A 22 -24.05 6.59 -19.54
C ASP A 22 -25.39 5.82 -19.42
N TYR A 23 -25.59 5.11 -18.33
CA TYR A 23 -26.86 4.46 -18.00
C TYR A 23 -27.16 4.52 -16.51
N ALA A 24 -28.45 4.59 -16.16
CA ALA A 24 -28.93 4.47 -14.80
C ALA A 24 -29.61 3.11 -14.59
N ASN A 25 -29.29 2.44 -13.50
CA ASN A 25 -30.01 1.27 -13.02
C ASN A 25 -30.29 1.40 -11.52
N GLN A 26 -31.08 0.50 -10.94
CA GLN A 26 -31.43 0.57 -9.52
C GLN A 26 -30.19 0.52 -8.60
N LEU A 27 -29.20 -0.27 -8.91
CA LEU A 27 -27.96 -0.41 -8.13
C LEU A 27 -27.13 0.88 -8.21
N ARG A 28 -26.97 1.44 -9.41
CA ARG A 28 -26.18 2.65 -9.64
C ARG A 28 -26.84 3.93 -9.10
N PHE A 29 -28.19 3.97 -9.08
CA PHE A 29 -28.92 5.14 -8.61
C PHE A 29 -28.90 5.28 -7.07
N HIS A 30 -28.73 4.16 -6.35
CA HIS A 30 -28.70 4.15 -4.88
C HIS A 30 -27.30 4.01 -4.30
N HIS A 31 -26.28 3.79 -5.13
CA HIS A 31 -24.89 3.67 -4.71
C HIS A 31 -24.06 4.83 -5.28
N ILE A 32 -23.62 5.71 -4.41
CA ILE A 32 -22.47 6.57 -4.68
C ILE A 32 -21.27 5.74 -4.24
N PRO A 33 -20.41 5.25 -5.15
CA PRO A 33 -19.24 4.49 -4.75
C PRO A 33 -18.30 5.41 -3.97
N LEU A 34 -17.76 4.89 -2.87
CA LEU A 34 -16.76 5.61 -2.08
C LEU A 34 -15.48 5.83 -2.91
N ILE A 35 -15.10 4.80 -3.66
CA ILE A 35 -13.96 4.80 -4.59
C ILE A 35 -14.39 4.04 -5.84
N GLN A 36 -14.02 4.56 -6.99
CA GLN A 36 -14.17 3.88 -8.29
C GLN A 36 -12.87 4.02 -9.05
N PRO A 37 -12.25 2.92 -9.51
CA PRO A 37 -11.07 2.98 -10.38
C PRO A 37 -11.35 3.76 -11.66
N VAL A 38 -10.41 4.60 -12.05
CA VAL A 38 -10.40 5.29 -13.34
C VAL A 38 -9.42 4.53 -14.23
N LEU A 39 -9.93 3.99 -15.35
CA LEU A 39 -9.20 3.16 -16.31
C LEU A 39 -9.35 3.80 -17.70
N ASP A 40 -8.81 5.01 -17.86
CA ASP A 40 -8.90 5.83 -19.07
C ASP A 40 -7.53 6.14 -19.70
N GLY A 41 -6.48 5.48 -19.21
CA GLY A 41 -5.11 5.56 -19.74
C GLY A 41 -4.80 4.44 -20.75
N ASN A 42 -3.61 3.88 -20.65
CA ASN A 42 -3.08 2.87 -21.58
C ASN A 42 -3.33 1.42 -21.11
N GLU A 43 -4.19 1.20 -20.10
CA GLU A 43 -4.39 -0.11 -19.47
C GLU A 43 -4.81 -1.17 -20.48
N LEU A 44 -5.75 -0.82 -21.36
CA LEU A 44 -6.24 -1.75 -22.39
C LEU A 44 -5.15 -2.10 -23.42
N GLU A 45 -4.32 -1.13 -23.80
CA GLU A 45 -3.20 -1.35 -24.71
C GLU A 45 -2.18 -2.31 -24.10
N TYR A 46 -1.77 -2.07 -22.85
CA TYR A 46 -0.77 -2.88 -22.14
C TYR A 46 -1.26 -4.30 -21.88
N ILE A 47 -2.52 -4.48 -21.49
CA ILE A 47 -3.12 -5.81 -21.30
C ILE A 47 -3.19 -6.54 -22.64
N THR A 48 -3.60 -5.86 -23.72
CA THR A 48 -3.68 -6.45 -25.06
C THR A 48 -2.30 -6.90 -25.56
N ASP A 49 -1.27 -6.09 -25.32
CA ASP A 49 0.10 -6.46 -25.65
C ASP A 49 0.58 -7.68 -24.84
N CYS A 50 0.30 -7.73 -23.53
CA CYS A 50 0.61 -8.92 -22.72
C CYS A 50 -0.02 -10.20 -23.26
N VAL A 51 -1.30 -10.15 -23.64
CA VAL A 51 -2.02 -11.30 -24.21
C VAL A 51 -1.43 -11.70 -25.54
N ASN A 52 -1.20 -10.75 -26.46
CA ASN A 52 -0.67 -11.01 -27.80
C ASN A 52 0.77 -11.56 -27.78
N THR A 53 1.57 -11.14 -26.81
CA THR A 53 2.97 -11.56 -26.66
C THR A 53 3.17 -12.76 -25.73
N GLY A 54 2.08 -13.20 -25.04
CA GLY A 54 2.14 -14.32 -24.11
C GLY A 54 2.78 -14.00 -22.74
N TRP A 55 3.09 -12.74 -22.46
CA TRP A 55 3.64 -12.29 -21.17
C TRP A 55 2.52 -12.02 -20.15
N ILE A 56 1.93 -13.09 -19.62
CA ILE A 56 0.82 -13.04 -18.65
C ILE A 56 1.21 -13.57 -17.26
N SER A 57 2.50 -13.78 -17.00
CA SER A 57 3.01 -14.26 -15.71
C SER A 57 3.48 -13.12 -14.82
N SER A 58 3.95 -13.47 -13.60
CA SER A 58 4.60 -12.53 -12.65
C SER A 58 5.95 -11.99 -13.14
N GLN A 59 6.44 -12.44 -14.28
CA GLN A 59 7.66 -11.96 -14.94
C GLN A 59 7.29 -11.37 -16.30
N GLY A 60 7.93 -10.26 -16.67
CA GLY A 60 7.71 -9.66 -17.97
C GLY A 60 8.10 -8.19 -17.99
N LYS A 61 8.11 -7.62 -19.21
CA LYS A 61 8.56 -6.23 -19.43
C LYS A 61 7.79 -5.19 -18.60
N TYR A 62 6.48 -5.40 -18.39
CA TYR A 62 5.66 -4.44 -17.66
C TYR A 62 5.89 -4.48 -16.15
N VAL A 63 6.27 -5.63 -15.58
CA VAL A 63 6.68 -5.70 -14.16
C VAL A 63 7.95 -4.91 -13.94
N ASN A 64 8.97 -5.13 -14.77
CA ASN A 64 10.24 -4.42 -14.67
C ASN A 64 10.06 -2.90 -14.90
N LEU A 65 9.29 -2.53 -15.94
CA LEU A 65 8.98 -1.13 -16.23
C LEU A 65 8.22 -0.47 -15.06
N PHE A 66 7.31 -1.18 -14.41
CA PHE A 66 6.59 -0.66 -13.26
C PHE A 66 7.51 -0.45 -12.06
N GLU A 67 8.42 -1.40 -11.76
CA GLU A 67 9.43 -1.24 -10.71
C GLU A 67 10.32 -0.01 -10.99
N GLU A 68 10.77 0.19 -12.23
CA GLU A 68 11.61 1.33 -12.63
C GLU A 68 10.88 2.68 -12.49
N ILE A 69 9.67 2.81 -13.06
CA ILE A 69 8.86 4.04 -12.97
C ILE A 69 8.47 4.34 -11.52
N PHE A 70 8.20 3.30 -10.73
CA PHE A 70 7.86 3.46 -9.32
C PHE A 70 9.03 4.03 -8.51
N LEU A 71 10.25 3.58 -8.78
CA LEU A 71 11.46 4.16 -8.18
C LEU A 71 11.69 5.60 -8.61
N GLU A 72 11.51 5.91 -9.89
CA GLU A 72 11.63 7.28 -10.39
C GLU A 72 10.60 8.22 -9.71
N TYR A 73 9.36 7.75 -9.57
CA TYR A 73 8.29 8.53 -8.93
C TYR A 73 8.51 8.75 -7.44
N THR A 74 8.94 7.72 -6.71
CA THR A 74 9.07 7.78 -5.24
C THR A 74 10.43 8.24 -4.75
N GLY A 75 11.46 8.19 -5.60
CA GLY A 75 12.85 8.44 -5.21
C GLY A 75 13.46 7.33 -4.36
N GLY A 76 12.92 6.11 -4.43
CA GLY A 76 13.42 4.93 -3.74
C GLY A 76 14.69 4.35 -4.37
N ASN A 77 15.32 3.38 -3.69
CA ASN A 77 16.59 2.79 -4.15
C ASN A 77 16.40 1.48 -4.96
N SER A 78 15.55 0.59 -4.47
CA SER A 78 15.28 -0.70 -5.09
C SER A 78 13.81 -1.06 -4.90
N ALA A 79 13.13 -1.55 -5.93
CA ALA A 79 11.71 -1.91 -5.87
C ALA A 79 11.48 -3.37 -6.26
N CYS A 80 10.53 -4.00 -5.60
CA CYS A 80 10.10 -5.36 -5.86
C CYS A 80 8.57 -5.42 -5.93
N ALA A 81 8.02 -5.75 -7.10
CA ALA A 81 6.60 -5.97 -7.28
C ALA A 81 6.18 -7.32 -6.67
N VAL A 82 5.05 -7.33 -5.99
CA VAL A 82 4.47 -8.52 -5.32
C VAL A 82 2.96 -8.59 -5.56
N SER A 83 2.34 -9.70 -5.15
CA SER A 83 0.93 -9.98 -5.44
C SER A 83 -0.08 -9.09 -4.70
N ASN A 84 0.26 -8.55 -3.54
CA ASN A 84 -0.57 -7.60 -2.78
C ASN A 84 0.21 -6.93 -1.64
N GLY A 85 -0.39 -5.93 -0.99
CA GLY A 85 0.23 -5.19 0.11
C GLY A 85 0.52 -6.03 1.36
N THR A 86 -0.28 -7.04 1.67
CA THR A 86 -0.02 -7.95 2.81
C THR A 86 1.24 -8.79 2.57
N VAL A 87 1.40 -9.30 1.34
CA VAL A 87 2.63 -10.01 0.94
C VAL A 87 3.82 -9.05 0.96
N ALA A 88 3.63 -7.79 0.55
CA ALA A 88 4.68 -6.78 0.63
C ALA A 88 5.20 -6.61 2.07
N LEU A 89 4.29 -6.43 3.03
CA LEU A 89 4.65 -6.32 4.46
C LEU A 89 5.34 -7.58 4.98
N HIS A 90 4.80 -8.76 4.67
CA HIS A 90 5.38 -10.03 5.12
C HIS A 90 6.78 -10.26 4.54
N LEU A 91 6.95 -10.05 3.23
CA LEU A 91 8.26 -10.20 2.59
C LEU A 91 9.28 -9.20 3.12
N ALA A 92 8.87 -7.94 3.38
CA ALA A 92 9.74 -6.92 3.98
C ALA A 92 10.22 -7.35 5.37
N LEU A 93 9.31 -7.86 6.23
CA LEU A 93 9.65 -8.37 7.56
C LEU A 93 10.68 -9.51 7.48
N ILE A 94 10.42 -10.53 6.65
CA ILE A 94 11.33 -11.68 6.51
C ILE A 94 12.68 -11.25 5.92
N ALA A 95 12.69 -10.44 4.86
CA ALA A 95 13.92 -10.00 4.21
C ALA A 95 14.81 -9.15 5.14
N LEU A 96 14.21 -8.38 6.04
CA LEU A 96 14.89 -7.59 7.06
C LEU A 96 15.28 -8.41 8.32
N GLY A 97 14.97 -9.72 8.33
CA GLY A 97 15.44 -10.64 9.37
C GLY A 97 14.54 -10.75 10.60
N ILE A 98 13.29 -10.27 10.54
CA ILE A 98 12.31 -10.45 11.62
C ILE A 98 11.96 -11.94 11.72
N LYS A 99 11.94 -12.46 12.95
CA LYS A 99 11.83 -13.90 13.24
C LYS A 99 11.01 -14.17 14.50
N PRO A 100 10.66 -15.44 14.77
CA PRO A 100 10.01 -15.85 16.01
C PRO A 100 10.78 -15.38 17.26
N GLY A 101 10.04 -14.78 18.20
CA GLY A 101 10.57 -14.21 19.42
C GLY A 101 10.79 -12.72 19.38
N ASP A 102 10.82 -12.12 18.21
CA ASP A 102 10.88 -10.67 18.02
C ASP A 102 9.52 -10.01 18.33
N GLU A 103 9.56 -8.76 18.76
CA GLU A 103 8.39 -7.90 18.89
C GLU A 103 8.44 -6.78 17.85
N VAL A 104 7.28 -6.53 17.20
CA VAL A 104 7.13 -5.48 16.21
C VAL A 104 6.01 -4.54 16.63
N ILE A 105 6.33 -3.26 16.81
CA ILE A 105 5.36 -2.24 17.22
C ILE A 105 4.58 -1.77 16.01
N VAL A 106 3.24 -1.68 16.17
CA VAL A 106 2.30 -1.27 15.12
C VAL A 106 1.13 -0.51 15.76
N PRO A 107 0.55 0.51 15.09
CA PRO A 107 -0.63 1.20 15.63
C PRO A 107 -1.84 0.28 15.69
N ASN A 108 -2.72 0.48 16.71
CA ASN A 108 -3.97 -0.28 16.86
C ASN A 108 -5.06 0.18 15.87
N LEU A 109 -4.93 1.38 15.29
CA LEU A 109 -5.80 1.89 14.24
C LEU A 109 -5.14 1.70 12.87
N THR A 110 -5.43 0.58 12.25
CA THR A 110 -4.92 0.22 10.92
C THR A 110 -5.79 -0.89 10.30
N PHE A 111 -5.54 -1.19 9.02
CA PHE A 111 -6.04 -2.42 8.43
C PHE A 111 -5.37 -3.64 9.09
N ALA A 112 -5.99 -4.83 9.00
CA ALA A 112 -5.45 -6.04 9.64
C ALA A 112 -4.12 -6.54 9.03
N ALA A 113 -3.73 -6.05 7.84
CA ALA A 113 -2.57 -6.55 7.12
C ALA A 113 -1.24 -6.41 7.86
N PRO A 114 -0.88 -5.25 8.48
CA PRO A 114 0.37 -5.15 9.23
C PRO A 114 0.45 -6.15 10.38
N VAL A 115 -0.63 -6.28 11.17
CA VAL A 115 -0.69 -7.24 12.29
C VAL A 115 -0.57 -8.68 11.80
N ASN A 116 -1.30 -9.03 10.73
CA ASN A 116 -1.24 -10.37 10.14
C ASN A 116 0.16 -10.69 9.61
N ALA A 117 0.81 -9.75 8.93
CA ALA A 117 2.17 -9.92 8.40
C ALA A 117 3.19 -10.19 9.53
N ILE A 118 3.07 -9.48 10.67
CA ILE A 118 3.89 -9.74 11.86
C ILE A 118 3.66 -11.16 12.37
N ILE A 119 2.40 -11.59 12.50
CA ILE A 119 2.06 -12.94 12.96
C ILE A 119 2.59 -14.00 11.98
N TYR A 120 2.48 -13.77 10.67
CA TYR A 120 2.97 -14.70 9.66
C TYR A 120 4.49 -14.83 9.67
N SER A 121 5.23 -13.80 10.07
CA SER A 121 6.68 -13.89 10.28
C SER A 121 7.08 -14.64 11.57
N GLY A 122 6.10 -15.03 12.41
CA GLY A 122 6.31 -15.65 13.70
C GLY A 122 6.64 -14.66 14.82
N ALA A 123 6.72 -13.37 14.54
CA ALA A 123 6.93 -12.32 15.53
C ALA A 123 5.64 -11.97 16.30
N THR A 124 5.78 -11.23 17.38
CA THR A 124 4.68 -10.78 18.23
C THR A 124 4.32 -9.32 17.89
N PRO A 125 3.08 -9.00 17.47
CA PRO A 125 2.66 -7.63 17.31
C PRO A 125 2.45 -6.94 18.66
N VAL A 126 3.06 -5.78 18.85
CA VAL A 126 2.86 -4.90 20.00
C VAL A 126 1.99 -3.73 19.53
N LEU A 127 0.72 -3.73 19.95
CA LEU A 127 -0.25 -2.72 19.57
C LEU A 127 -0.11 -1.50 20.48
N ILE A 128 0.05 -0.31 19.88
CA ILE A 128 0.06 0.95 20.60
C ILE A 128 -1.06 1.86 20.09
N ASP A 129 -1.45 2.83 20.90
CA ASP A 129 -2.53 3.76 20.53
C ASP A 129 -2.04 4.79 19.50
N VAL A 130 -3.00 5.48 18.92
CA VAL A 130 -2.77 6.56 17.96
C VAL A 130 -2.99 7.92 18.60
N ASN A 131 -2.30 8.93 18.12
CA ASN A 131 -2.52 10.29 18.52
C ASN A 131 -3.90 10.77 18.06
N LYS A 132 -4.71 11.29 18.98
CA LYS A 132 -6.12 11.68 18.74
C LYS A 132 -6.31 12.77 17.68
N ASN A 133 -5.29 13.58 17.43
CA ASN A 133 -5.39 14.68 16.47
C ASN A 133 -4.97 14.26 15.05
N THR A 134 -4.02 13.34 14.95
CA THR A 134 -3.43 12.92 13.66
C THR A 134 -3.91 11.54 13.21
N MET A 135 -4.48 10.74 14.12
CA MET A 135 -4.83 9.33 13.90
C MET A 135 -3.64 8.47 13.45
N SER A 136 -2.44 8.99 13.57
CA SER A 136 -1.17 8.29 13.35
C SER A 136 -0.63 7.72 14.64
N LEU A 137 0.32 6.79 14.53
CA LEU A 137 1.06 6.21 15.66
C LEU A 137 1.48 7.29 16.65
N ASP A 138 1.17 7.09 17.96
CA ASP A 138 1.54 8.02 19.02
C ASP A 138 3.00 7.81 19.43
N VAL A 139 3.80 8.88 19.37
CA VAL A 139 5.25 8.83 19.60
C VAL A 139 5.60 8.56 21.07
N ASP A 140 4.79 9.08 22.01
CA ASP A 140 5.01 8.86 23.43
C ASP A 140 4.71 7.39 23.79
N GLU A 141 3.61 6.83 23.24
CA GLU A 141 3.28 5.42 23.38
C GLU A 141 4.34 4.52 22.71
N LEU A 142 4.87 4.93 21.55
CA LEU A 142 5.97 4.23 20.90
C LEU A 142 7.18 4.09 21.82
N GLN A 143 7.62 5.18 22.44
CA GLN A 143 8.79 5.18 23.32
C GLN A 143 8.57 4.28 24.54
N ASN A 144 7.35 4.25 25.09
CA ASN A 144 7.02 3.46 26.27
C ASN A 144 6.86 1.96 25.97
N ALA A 145 6.53 1.59 24.71
CA ALA A 145 6.30 0.21 24.31
C ALA A 145 7.57 -0.57 23.95
N ILE A 146 8.73 0.11 23.84
CA ILE A 146 10.00 -0.53 23.47
C ILE A 146 10.48 -1.44 24.62
N THR A 147 10.77 -2.70 24.28
CA THR A 147 11.36 -3.71 25.15
C THR A 147 12.69 -4.22 24.57
N GLU A 148 13.39 -5.09 25.30
CA GLU A 148 14.60 -5.77 24.80
C GLU A 148 14.33 -6.71 23.61
N LYS A 149 13.05 -7.06 23.37
CA LYS A 149 12.63 -7.92 22.24
C LYS A 149 12.14 -7.13 21.04
N THR A 150 11.94 -5.83 21.20
CA THR A 150 11.49 -4.97 20.10
C THR A 150 12.58 -4.88 19.06
N THR A 151 12.25 -5.26 17.81
CA THR A 151 13.19 -5.27 16.69
C THR A 151 12.76 -4.37 15.55
N ALA A 152 11.45 -4.09 15.43
CA ALA A 152 10.95 -3.25 14.36
C ALA A 152 9.72 -2.43 14.76
N ILE A 153 9.46 -1.39 13.94
CA ILE A 153 8.29 -0.53 14.00
C ILE A 153 7.64 -0.54 12.62
N ILE A 154 6.31 -0.66 12.57
CA ILE A 154 5.53 -0.45 11.34
C ILE A 154 4.66 0.80 11.51
N PRO A 155 5.14 2.00 11.17
CA PRO A 155 4.27 3.17 11.04
C PRO A 155 3.33 2.99 9.87
N VAL A 156 2.07 3.42 10.03
CA VAL A 156 1.04 3.38 8.99
C VAL A 156 0.67 4.80 8.61
N HIS A 157 0.73 5.10 7.31
CA HIS A 157 0.33 6.39 6.74
C HIS A 157 -1.16 6.32 6.37
N LEU A 158 -2.00 6.38 7.42
CA LEU A 158 -3.44 6.14 7.31
C LEU A 158 -4.13 7.21 6.46
N TYR A 159 -4.93 6.78 5.48
CA TYR A 159 -5.66 7.65 4.54
C TYR A 159 -4.78 8.71 3.85
N GLY A 160 -3.51 8.41 3.62
CA GLY A 160 -2.57 9.31 2.97
C GLY A 160 -1.96 10.37 3.90
N HIS A 161 -2.31 10.36 5.20
CA HIS A 161 -1.68 11.25 6.18
C HIS A 161 -0.37 10.65 6.69
N PRO A 162 0.78 11.32 6.50
CA PRO A 162 2.07 10.79 6.93
C PRO A 162 2.14 10.62 8.44
N ALA A 163 2.71 9.50 8.90
CA ALA A 163 3.12 9.34 10.29
C ALA A 163 4.24 10.33 10.65
N PRO A 164 4.49 10.66 11.93
CA PRO A 164 5.54 11.59 12.36
C PRO A 164 6.93 10.96 12.17
N MET A 165 7.36 10.86 10.90
CA MET A 165 8.53 10.08 10.50
C MET A 165 9.83 10.57 11.12
N LYS A 166 9.99 11.88 11.36
CA LYS A 166 11.18 12.43 11.99
C LYS A 166 11.38 11.84 13.38
N GLU A 167 10.37 11.91 14.22
CA GLU A 167 10.38 11.42 15.60
C GLU A 167 10.53 9.90 15.64
N ILE A 168 9.80 9.19 14.77
CA ILE A 168 9.89 7.73 14.65
C ILE A 168 11.30 7.29 14.28
N MET A 169 11.93 7.93 13.29
CA MET A 169 13.30 7.62 12.87
C MET A 169 14.35 7.94 13.93
N GLU A 170 14.16 9.01 14.72
CA GLU A 170 15.02 9.34 15.86
C GLU A 170 14.96 8.26 16.96
N ILE A 171 13.74 7.81 17.31
CA ILE A 171 13.51 6.72 18.27
C ILE A 171 14.09 5.40 17.74
N ALA A 172 13.79 5.05 16.50
CA ALA A 172 14.29 3.83 15.89
C ALA A 172 15.82 3.78 15.87
N LYS A 173 16.48 4.87 15.48
CA LYS A 173 17.94 4.99 15.49
C LYS A 173 18.53 4.85 16.89
N SER A 174 17.91 5.46 17.90
CA SER A 174 18.38 5.43 19.29
C SER A 174 18.30 4.03 19.91
N ASN A 175 17.36 3.21 19.43
CA ASN A 175 17.10 1.86 19.92
C ASN A 175 17.51 0.75 18.94
N ASN A 176 18.17 1.11 17.83
CA ASN A 176 18.60 0.18 16.78
C ASN A 176 17.43 -0.66 16.22
N LEU A 177 16.29 -0.03 15.96
CA LEU A 177 15.08 -0.67 15.45
C LEU A 177 14.96 -0.51 13.92
N ILE A 178 14.43 -1.52 13.28
CA ILE A 178 14.07 -1.52 11.87
C ILE A 178 12.76 -0.74 11.69
N VAL A 179 12.63 0.03 10.61
CA VAL A 179 11.40 0.76 10.27
C VAL A 179 10.88 0.29 8.92
N ILE A 180 9.64 -0.23 8.91
CA ILE A 180 8.93 -0.66 7.70
C ILE A 180 7.68 0.21 7.56
N GLU A 181 7.66 1.10 6.58
CA GLU A 181 6.54 2.01 6.36
C GLU A 181 5.38 1.29 5.64
N ASP A 182 4.18 1.28 6.24
CA ASP A 182 2.97 0.87 5.54
C ASP A 182 2.36 2.07 4.81
N CYS A 183 2.58 2.13 3.49
CA CYS A 183 2.10 3.14 2.57
C CYS A 183 0.93 2.65 1.71
N ALA A 184 0.20 1.60 2.13
CA ALA A 184 -0.89 1.02 1.35
C ALA A 184 -1.99 2.03 0.98
N GLU A 185 -2.07 3.16 1.66
CA GLU A 185 -3.04 4.24 1.43
C GLU A 185 -2.37 5.60 1.14
N ALA A 186 -1.05 5.63 0.94
CA ALA A 186 -0.27 6.87 0.95
C ALA A 186 0.66 7.04 -0.27
N LEU A 187 0.39 6.37 -1.37
CA LEU A 187 1.12 6.64 -2.62
C LEU A 187 0.87 8.11 -3.04
N GLY A 188 1.95 8.85 -3.26
CA GLY A 188 1.91 10.28 -3.57
C GLY A 188 1.87 11.19 -2.34
N SER A 189 1.96 10.66 -1.12
CA SER A 189 2.09 11.45 0.10
C SER A 189 3.55 11.75 0.41
N PHE A 190 3.79 12.96 0.94
CA PHE A 190 5.12 13.45 1.27
C PHE A 190 5.17 13.90 2.73
N TYR A 191 6.31 13.68 3.37
CA TYR A 191 6.67 14.23 4.65
C TYR A 191 7.99 14.98 4.47
N ASP A 192 8.06 16.26 4.85
CA ASP A 192 9.24 17.12 4.65
C ASP A 192 9.87 16.98 3.23
N ASP A 193 9.06 17.16 2.19
CA ASP A 193 9.44 17.09 0.76
C ASP A 193 10.00 15.73 0.27
N LYS A 194 9.93 14.69 1.10
CA LYS A 194 10.33 13.34 0.74
C LYS A 194 9.13 12.39 0.72
N HIS A 195 9.02 11.55 -0.30
CA HIS A 195 7.93 10.59 -0.44
C HIS A 195 7.94 9.59 0.73
N VAL A 196 6.77 9.36 1.36
CA VAL A 196 6.64 8.31 2.38
C VAL A 196 6.94 6.93 1.77
N GLY A 197 7.43 5.99 2.59
CA GLY A 197 7.93 4.71 2.11
C GLY A 197 9.41 4.72 1.73
N THR A 198 10.09 5.87 1.88
CA THR A 198 11.53 6.00 1.60
C THR A 198 12.34 6.44 2.83
N TYR A 199 11.70 6.65 3.97
CA TYR A 199 12.37 7.01 5.24
C TYR A 199 12.97 5.81 5.94
N GLY A 200 12.18 4.72 6.04
CA GLY A 200 12.54 3.50 6.73
C GLY A 200 13.54 2.63 5.98
N ASP A 201 13.69 1.40 6.46
CA ASP A 201 14.50 0.36 5.83
C ASP A 201 13.75 -0.31 4.68
N ALA A 202 12.40 -0.31 4.74
CA ALA A 202 11.51 -0.65 3.64
C ALA A 202 10.23 0.19 3.69
N GLY A 203 9.63 0.40 2.51
CA GLY A 203 8.29 0.96 2.35
C GLY A 203 7.41 0.02 1.53
N THR A 204 6.19 -0.23 1.97
CA THR A 204 5.27 -1.19 1.35
C THR A 204 4.03 -0.50 0.81
N PHE A 205 3.58 -0.89 -0.37
CA PHE A 205 2.46 -0.29 -1.08
C PHE A 205 1.47 -1.35 -1.54
N SER A 206 0.22 -0.94 -1.72
CA SER A 206 -0.87 -1.80 -2.19
C SER A 206 -1.55 -1.20 -3.41
N PHE A 207 -1.87 -2.04 -4.39
CA PHE A 207 -2.62 -1.69 -5.60
C PHE A 207 -3.93 -2.47 -5.69
N PHE A 208 -4.53 -2.75 -4.53
CA PHE A 208 -5.86 -3.36 -4.45
C PHE A 208 -6.91 -2.42 -5.05
N GLY A 209 -8.09 -2.97 -5.41
CA GLY A 209 -9.14 -2.27 -6.17
C GLY A 209 -9.64 -0.94 -5.61
N ASN A 210 -9.41 -0.65 -4.32
CA ASN A 210 -9.82 0.58 -3.65
C ASN A 210 -8.65 1.49 -3.24
N LYS A 211 -7.43 1.25 -3.75
CA LYS A 211 -6.25 2.07 -3.42
C LYS A 211 -6.11 3.25 -4.39
N THR A 212 -5.15 4.15 -4.13
CA THR A 212 -4.87 5.37 -4.92
C THR A 212 -4.71 5.07 -6.40
N ILE A 213 -3.96 4.02 -6.72
CA ILE A 213 -3.94 3.37 -8.04
C ILE A 213 -4.21 1.88 -7.86
N THR A 214 -4.69 1.21 -8.89
CA THR A 214 -5.01 -0.21 -8.79
C THR A 214 -4.56 -1.01 -10.02
N THR A 215 -4.10 -2.22 -9.74
CA THR A 215 -3.88 -3.28 -10.73
C THR A 215 -4.87 -4.45 -10.52
N GLY A 216 -5.96 -4.21 -9.76
CA GLY A 216 -6.90 -5.22 -9.28
C GLY A 216 -6.41 -5.88 -8.00
N GLU A 217 -5.31 -6.58 -8.07
CA GLU A 217 -4.42 -7.03 -7.00
C GLU A 217 -3.01 -6.56 -7.31
N GLY A 218 -2.18 -6.37 -6.31
CA GLY A 218 -0.79 -5.95 -6.49
C GLY A 218 -0.23 -5.26 -5.27
N GLY A 219 1.09 -5.23 -5.19
CA GLY A 219 1.84 -4.50 -4.18
C GLY A 219 3.25 -4.20 -4.66
N MET A 220 3.93 -3.33 -3.94
CA MET A 220 5.32 -2.98 -4.18
C MET A 220 6.05 -2.85 -2.85
N ILE A 221 7.32 -3.21 -2.84
CA ILE A 221 8.21 -2.93 -1.73
C ILE A 221 9.34 -2.06 -2.25
N ILE A 222 9.64 -0.98 -1.56
CA ILE A 222 10.88 -0.22 -1.71
C ILE A 222 11.83 -0.68 -0.61
N PHE A 223 13.05 -1.06 -0.96
CA PHE A 223 14.12 -1.37 -0.01
C PHE A 223 15.18 -0.27 -0.06
N LYS A 224 15.66 0.13 1.10
CA LYS A 224 16.76 1.07 1.26
C LYS A 224 18.10 0.43 0.94
N ASP A 225 18.30 -0.81 1.40
CA ASP A 225 19.53 -1.58 1.20
C ASP A 225 19.38 -2.56 0.03
N LYS A 226 20.32 -2.48 -0.91
CA LYS A 226 20.36 -3.36 -2.09
C LYS A 226 20.57 -4.83 -1.73
N LEU A 227 21.32 -5.15 -0.67
CA LEU A 227 21.54 -6.54 -0.27
C LEU A 227 20.27 -7.17 0.29
N VAL A 228 19.46 -6.39 1.03
CA VAL A 228 18.15 -6.84 1.51
C VAL A 228 17.19 -7.06 0.33
N PHE A 229 17.22 -6.17 -0.66
CA PHE A 229 16.44 -6.34 -1.89
C PHE A 229 16.82 -7.62 -2.66
N GLU A 230 18.12 -7.87 -2.85
CA GLU A 230 18.61 -9.10 -3.53
C GLU A 230 18.19 -10.36 -2.75
N HIS A 231 18.21 -10.29 -1.41
CA HIS A 231 17.70 -11.37 -0.58
C HIS A 231 16.19 -11.57 -0.76
N ALA A 232 15.41 -10.49 -0.77
CA ALA A 232 13.97 -10.55 -0.97
C ALA A 232 13.56 -11.16 -2.33
N LYS A 233 14.37 -10.96 -3.38
CA LYS A 233 14.12 -11.53 -4.73
C LYS A 233 14.29 -13.04 -4.80
N VAL A 234 14.91 -13.69 -3.82
CA VAL A 234 15.11 -15.16 -3.79
C VAL A 234 14.21 -15.87 -2.79
N LEU A 235 13.46 -15.12 -1.98
CA LEU A 235 12.41 -15.63 -1.08
C LEU A 235 11.10 -15.85 -1.83
#